data_1b93d4c2ecbfdc015979c570982adbda
#
_entry.id   1b93d4c2ecbfdc015979c570982adbda
#
_cell.length_a   1.000
_cell.length_b   1.000
_cell.length_c   1.000
_cell.angle_alpha   90.00
_cell.angle_beta   90.00
_cell.angle_gamma   90.00
#
_symmetry.space_group_name_H-M   'P 1'
#
loop_
_entity.id
_entity.type
_entity.pdbx_description
1 polymer ?
#
loop_
_entity_poly.entity_id
_entity_poly.type
_entity_poly.pdbx_seq_one_letter_code
_entity_poly.pdbx_strand_id
1 'polypeptide(L)'
;STIMEIYRDWLKEQGVSIDQIVYLNFEDYDNFELRNPKNLYAYIKPLLIEDKMNYLFFDEIQHVQDFPDIINSLNLKPNVDIYITGSNAYMLSSEIATLLSGRYIEIAMQPLSFKEYVDGTGEYDNLQKAYNDYITKSSFPYTLELNTNSEVSDYLTGLYNTIVVKDIMSRKRLPDVMMLESVIRFTADNI
;
A
#
# COMPACT_ATOMS: atom_id res chain seq x y z
N SER A 1 0.87 -5.00 -4.01
CA SER A 1 0.84 -4.97 -2.51
C SER A 1 0.56 -6.37 -1.96
N THR A 2 1.41 -6.86 -1.04
CA THR A 2 1.31 -8.20 -0.45
C THR A 2 -0.08 -8.51 0.12
N ILE A 3 -0.72 -7.55 0.76
CA ILE A 3 -2.06 -7.74 1.33
C ILE A 3 -3.12 -7.98 0.25
N MET A 4 -3.06 -7.25 -0.85
CA MET A 4 -3.96 -7.50 -1.97
C MET A 4 -3.76 -8.89 -2.58
N GLU A 5 -2.50 -9.36 -2.63
CA GLU A 5 -2.17 -10.69 -3.13
C GLU A 5 -2.71 -11.78 -2.20
N ILE A 6 -2.54 -11.61 -0.88
CA ILE A 6 -3.11 -12.52 0.13
C ILE A 6 -4.63 -12.58 0.00
N TYR A 7 -5.29 -11.43 -0.14
CA TYR A 7 -6.76 -11.40 -0.25
C TYR A 7 -7.24 -11.99 -1.59
N ARG A 8 -6.55 -11.72 -2.68
CA ARG A 8 -6.81 -12.35 -3.98
C ARG A 8 -6.72 -13.88 -3.88
N ASP A 9 -5.70 -14.40 -3.21
CA ASP A 9 -5.49 -15.83 -3.10
C ASP A 9 -6.51 -16.47 -2.15
N TRP A 10 -6.90 -15.77 -1.08
CA TRP A 10 -8.02 -16.17 -0.23
C TRP A 10 -9.35 -16.24 -1.02
N LEU A 11 -9.64 -15.28 -1.91
CA LEU A 11 -10.83 -15.33 -2.75
C LEU A 11 -10.87 -16.59 -3.63
N LYS A 12 -9.72 -16.99 -4.18
CA LYS A 12 -9.62 -18.25 -4.96
C LYS A 12 -9.90 -19.47 -4.10
N GLU A 13 -9.42 -19.50 -2.86
CA GLU A 13 -9.72 -20.56 -1.89
C GLU A 13 -11.22 -20.62 -1.53
N GLN A 14 -11.90 -19.48 -1.56
CA GLN A 14 -13.37 -19.41 -1.39
C GLN A 14 -14.14 -19.80 -2.65
N GLY A 15 -13.47 -20.23 -3.72
CA GLY A 15 -14.11 -20.71 -4.95
C GLY A 15 -14.37 -19.62 -6.00
N VAL A 16 -13.81 -18.41 -5.82
CA VAL A 16 -13.88 -17.38 -6.86
C VAL A 16 -12.99 -17.76 -8.03
N SER A 17 -13.55 -17.81 -9.24
CA SER A 17 -12.79 -18.12 -10.46
C SER A 17 -11.76 -17.03 -10.77
N ILE A 18 -10.62 -17.43 -11.31
CA ILE A 18 -9.57 -16.49 -11.71
C ILE A 18 -10.08 -15.47 -12.73
N ASP A 19 -11.02 -15.85 -13.59
CA ASP A 19 -11.63 -14.96 -14.59
C ASP A 19 -12.45 -13.82 -13.98
N GLN A 20 -12.85 -13.95 -12.70
CA GLN A 20 -13.55 -12.91 -11.95
C GLN A 20 -12.59 -11.91 -11.28
N ILE A 21 -11.28 -12.14 -11.36
CA ILE A 21 -10.26 -11.37 -10.66
C ILE A 21 -9.37 -10.67 -11.67
N VAL A 22 -9.31 -9.36 -11.59
CA VAL A 22 -8.37 -8.54 -12.33
C VAL A 22 -7.40 -7.89 -11.34
N TYR A 23 -6.11 -8.14 -11.50
CA TYR A 23 -5.06 -7.55 -10.68
C TYR A 23 -4.09 -6.77 -11.56
N LEU A 24 -3.95 -5.47 -11.30
CA LEU A 24 -3.05 -4.57 -12.02
C LEU A 24 -2.19 -3.80 -11.03
N ASN A 25 -0.88 -3.92 -11.17
CA ASN A 25 0.09 -3.06 -10.48
C ASN A 25 0.56 -1.99 -11.46
N PHE A 26 0.31 -0.72 -11.14
CA PHE A 26 0.64 0.40 -12.01
C PHE A 26 2.09 0.88 -11.88
N GLU A 27 2.90 0.33 -10.95
CA GLU A 27 4.35 0.49 -10.99
C GLU A 27 4.99 -0.40 -12.07
N ASP A 28 4.36 -1.52 -12.39
CA ASP A 28 4.83 -2.42 -13.42
C ASP A 28 4.78 -1.73 -14.79
N TYR A 29 5.91 -1.79 -15.51
CA TYR A 29 6.04 -1.19 -16.84
C TYR A 29 5.17 -1.88 -17.88
N ASP A 30 4.87 -3.15 -17.70
CA ASP A 30 3.95 -3.90 -18.59
C ASP A 30 2.53 -3.29 -18.58
N ASN A 31 2.16 -2.59 -17.50
CA ASN A 31 0.90 -1.88 -17.35
C ASN A 31 0.99 -0.39 -17.68
N PHE A 32 2.11 0.08 -18.24
CA PHE A 32 2.35 1.52 -18.47
C PHE A 32 1.25 2.17 -19.32
N GLU A 33 0.82 1.53 -20.39
CA GLU A 33 -0.25 2.04 -21.27
C GLU A 33 -1.61 2.14 -20.56
N LEU A 34 -1.83 1.34 -19.53
CA LEU A 34 -3.04 1.34 -18.71
C LEU A 34 -3.07 2.49 -17.68
N ARG A 35 -1.99 3.26 -17.54
CA ARG A 35 -2.00 4.52 -16.77
C ARG A 35 -2.84 5.60 -17.43
N ASN A 36 -3.14 5.44 -18.71
CA ASN A 36 -4.14 6.26 -19.40
C ASN A 36 -5.56 5.78 -19.04
N PRO A 37 -6.45 6.66 -18.54
CA PRO A 37 -7.79 6.29 -18.09
C PRO A 37 -8.65 5.62 -19.17
N LYS A 38 -8.56 6.07 -20.40
CA LYS A 38 -9.35 5.49 -21.51
C LYS A 38 -8.88 4.07 -21.83
N ASN A 39 -7.57 3.85 -21.82
CA ASN A 39 -7.00 2.53 -22.09
C ASN A 39 -7.37 1.56 -20.97
N LEU A 40 -7.28 2.00 -19.70
CA LEU A 40 -7.65 1.19 -18.54
C LEU A 40 -9.12 0.78 -18.60
N TYR A 41 -10.02 1.73 -18.87
CA TYR A 41 -11.45 1.41 -18.97
C TYR A 41 -11.75 0.47 -20.14
N ALA A 42 -11.12 0.69 -21.30
CA ALA A 42 -11.27 -0.18 -22.47
C ALA A 42 -10.73 -1.60 -22.21
N TYR A 43 -9.66 -1.73 -21.41
CA TYR A 43 -9.09 -3.01 -21.00
C TYR A 43 -10.01 -3.76 -20.03
N ILE A 44 -10.51 -3.08 -18.99
CA ILE A 44 -11.33 -3.70 -17.95
C ILE A 44 -12.70 -4.14 -18.46
N LYS A 45 -13.36 -3.29 -19.26
CA LYS A 45 -14.76 -3.50 -19.67
C LYS A 45 -15.06 -4.88 -20.25
N PRO A 46 -14.28 -5.44 -21.19
CA PRO A 46 -14.52 -6.76 -21.76
C PRO A 46 -14.20 -7.93 -20.81
N LEU A 47 -13.47 -7.70 -19.72
CA LEU A 47 -13.12 -8.73 -18.73
C LEU A 47 -14.24 -8.96 -17.71
N LEU A 48 -15.18 -8.02 -17.59
CA LEU A 48 -16.25 -8.13 -16.60
C LEU A 48 -17.28 -9.18 -17.01
N ILE A 49 -17.54 -10.11 -16.11
CA ILE A 49 -18.55 -11.17 -16.29
C ILE A 49 -19.89 -10.66 -15.74
N GLU A 50 -20.95 -10.64 -16.57
CA GLU A 50 -22.22 -10.01 -16.23
C GLU A 50 -22.94 -10.66 -15.05
N ASP A 51 -22.92 -11.99 -14.96
CA ASP A 51 -23.70 -12.76 -13.97
C ASP A 51 -22.88 -13.16 -12.71
N LYS A 52 -21.68 -12.60 -12.55
CA LYS A 52 -20.79 -12.91 -11.42
C LYS A 52 -20.23 -11.66 -10.80
N MET A 53 -19.86 -11.75 -9.53
CA MET A 53 -19.08 -10.71 -8.88
C MET A 53 -17.66 -10.64 -9.49
N ASN A 54 -17.22 -9.45 -9.85
CA ASN A 54 -15.89 -9.18 -10.38
C ASN A 54 -15.09 -8.42 -9.33
N TYR A 55 -13.87 -8.87 -9.09
CA TYR A 55 -12.96 -8.29 -8.10
C TYR A 55 -11.80 -7.60 -8.82
N LEU A 56 -11.72 -6.29 -8.68
CA LEU A 56 -10.70 -5.47 -9.33
C LEU A 56 -9.68 -4.99 -8.30
N PHE A 57 -8.43 -5.35 -8.48
CA PHE A 57 -7.31 -4.94 -7.63
C PHE A 57 -6.41 -3.99 -8.41
N PHE A 58 -6.32 -2.76 -7.95
CA PHE A 58 -5.51 -1.70 -8.54
C PHE A 58 -4.44 -1.26 -7.55
N ASP A 59 -3.24 -1.78 -7.72
CA ASP A 59 -2.08 -1.48 -6.87
C ASP A 59 -1.36 -0.25 -7.40
N GLU A 60 -1.02 0.69 -6.51
CA GLU A 60 -0.39 1.99 -6.83
C GLU A 60 -1.20 2.83 -7.85
N ILE A 61 -2.52 2.94 -7.60
CA ILE A 61 -3.50 3.58 -8.50
C ILE A 61 -3.19 5.05 -8.80
N GLN A 62 -2.42 5.75 -7.96
CA GLN A 62 -2.04 7.15 -8.18
C GLN A 62 -1.21 7.37 -9.45
N HIS A 63 -0.68 6.31 -10.05
CA HIS A 63 -0.02 6.38 -11.36
C HIS A 63 -1.00 6.52 -12.54
N VAL A 64 -2.29 6.26 -12.32
CA VAL A 64 -3.34 6.44 -13.33
C VAL A 64 -3.86 7.87 -13.24
N GLN A 65 -3.84 8.58 -14.37
CA GLN A 65 -4.41 9.92 -14.44
C GLN A 65 -5.93 9.88 -14.19
N ASP A 66 -6.43 10.85 -13.44
CA ASP A 66 -7.86 11.01 -13.18
C ASP A 66 -8.58 9.70 -12.78
N PHE A 67 -7.85 8.83 -12.03
CA PHE A 67 -8.37 7.52 -11.62
C PHE A 67 -9.70 7.59 -10.85
N PRO A 68 -10.03 8.65 -10.09
CA PRO A 68 -11.31 8.70 -9.40
C PRO A 68 -12.52 8.59 -10.33
N ASP A 69 -12.43 9.17 -11.53
CA ASP A 69 -13.52 9.10 -12.52
C ASP A 69 -13.75 7.67 -13.02
N ILE A 70 -12.66 6.90 -13.19
CA ILE A 70 -12.76 5.50 -13.58
C ILE A 70 -13.34 4.66 -12.45
N ILE A 71 -12.83 4.84 -11.23
CA ILE A 71 -13.33 4.12 -10.05
C ILE A 71 -14.82 4.39 -9.86
N ASN A 72 -15.23 5.66 -9.92
CA ASN A 72 -16.63 6.03 -9.82
C ASN A 72 -17.48 5.39 -10.95
N SER A 73 -16.98 5.36 -12.19
CA SER A 73 -17.66 4.72 -13.30
C SER A 73 -17.81 3.20 -13.14
N LEU A 74 -16.77 2.53 -12.64
CA LEU A 74 -16.80 1.09 -12.37
C LEU A 74 -17.71 0.75 -11.18
N ASN A 75 -17.74 1.58 -10.15
CA ASN A 75 -18.62 1.46 -8.98
C ASN A 75 -20.12 1.59 -9.31
N LEU A 76 -20.49 2.10 -10.48
CA LEU A 76 -21.88 2.07 -10.94
C LEU A 76 -22.37 0.67 -11.31
N LYS A 77 -21.47 -0.28 -11.47
CA LYS A 77 -21.81 -1.66 -11.80
C LYS A 77 -22.07 -2.46 -10.52
N PRO A 78 -23.25 -3.09 -10.37
CA PRO A 78 -23.63 -3.74 -9.11
C PRO A 78 -22.85 -5.00 -8.79
N ASN A 79 -22.14 -5.54 -9.77
CA ASN A 79 -21.37 -6.79 -9.66
C ASN A 79 -19.85 -6.55 -9.74
N VAL A 80 -19.39 -5.39 -9.31
CA VAL A 80 -17.96 -5.03 -9.27
C VAL A 80 -17.58 -4.61 -7.86
N ASP A 81 -16.54 -5.22 -7.32
CA ASP A 81 -15.91 -4.87 -6.06
C ASP A 81 -14.46 -4.42 -6.34
N ILE A 82 -14.07 -3.25 -5.83
CA ILE A 82 -12.82 -2.59 -6.21
C ILE A 82 -11.95 -2.37 -4.98
N TYR A 83 -10.73 -2.83 -5.07
CA TYR A 83 -9.67 -2.66 -4.07
C TYR A 83 -8.57 -1.81 -4.67
N ILE A 84 -8.26 -0.70 -4.02
CA ILE A 84 -7.20 0.21 -4.46
C ILE A 84 -6.15 0.38 -3.37
N THR A 85 -4.90 0.47 -3.75
CA THR A 85 -3.82 0.93 -2.88
C THR A 85 -3.08 2.11 -3.49
N GLY A 86 -2.38 2.82 -2.64
CA GLY A 86 -1.44 3.86 -3.05
C GLY A 86 -0.56 4.27 -1.89
N SER A 87 0.71 4.50 -2.20
CA SER A 87 1.77 4.74 -1.22
C SER A 87 1.95 6.22 -0.87
N ASN A 88 1.23 7.13 -1.54
CA ASN A 88 1.43 8.56 -1.30
C ASN A 88 0.29 9.17 -0.45
N ALA A 89 0.57 10.31 0.22
CA ALA A 89 -0.43 11.00 1.03
C ALA A 89 -1.55 11.67 0.21
N TYR A 90 -1.48 11.60 -1.13
CA TYR A 90 -2.63 11.94 -1.95
C TYR A 90 -3.78 10.96 -1.65
N MET A 91 -3.47 9.67 -1.46
CA MET A 91 -4.44 8.65 -1.03
C MET A 91 -4.93 8.86 0.42
N LEU A 92 -4.17 9.59 1.24
CA LEU A 92 -4.54 9.93 2.63
C LEU A 92 -5.25 11.29 2.74
N SER A 93 -5.46 11.98 1.62
CA SER A 93 -6.07 13.31 1.64
C SER A 93 -7.59 13.23 1.69
N SER A 94 -8.21 14.19 2.39
CA SER A 94 -9.66 14.41 2.37
C SER A 94 -10.19 14.68 0.95
N GLU A 95 -9.33 15.01 0.01
CA GLU A 95 -9.68 15.21 -1.41
C GLU A 95 -10.14 13.91 -2.06
N ILE A 96 -9.49 12.77 -1.78
CA ILE A 96 -9.96 11.46 -2.29
C ILE A 96 -11.34 11.12 -1.76
N ALA A 97 -11.62 11.40 -0.49
CA ALA A 97 -12.95 11.21 0.08
C ALA A 97 -14.03 11.93 -0.74
N THR A 98 -13.72 13.15 -1.17
CA THR A 98 -14.61 13.96 -2.00
C THR A 98 -14.69 13.42 -3.42
N LEU A 99 -13.56 13.08 -4.03
CA LEU A 99 -13.48 12.59 -5.42
C LEU A 99 -14.15 11.22 -5.59
N LEU A 100 -14.05 10.33 -4.62
CA LEU A 100 -14.75 9.02 -4.63
C LEU A 100 -16.18 9.12 -4.07
N SER A 101 -16.69 10.32 -3.85
CA SER A 101 -18.09 10.58 -3.44
C SER A 101 -18.49 9.85 -2.14
N GLY A 102 -17.54 9.57 -1.25
CA GLY A 102 -17.76 8.86 0.02
C GLY A 102 -18.20 7.40 -0.13
N ARG A 103 -18.06 6.79 -1.31
CA ARG A 103 -18.46 5.42 -1.60
C ARG A 103 -17.31 4.43 -1.45
N TYR A 104 -16.57 4.51 -0.36
CA TYR A 104 -15.45 3.60 -0.08
C TYR A 104 -15.33 3.34 1.41
N ILE A 105 -14.63 2.29 1.74
CA ILE A 105 -14.19 1.98 3.11
C ILE A 105 -12.66 2.09 3.12
N GLU A 106 -12.15 2.90 4.02
CA GLU A 106 -10.71 3.01 4.23
C GLU A 106 -10.25 1.92 5.19
N ILE A 107 -9.24 1.16 4.77
CA ILE A 107 -8.56 0.16 5.61
C ILE A 107 -7.15 0.69 5.88
N ALA A 108 -6.98 1.30 7.05
CA ALA A 108 -5.70 1.82 7.48
C ALA A 108 -4.78 0.67 7.90
N MET A 109 -3.66 0.50 7.18
CA MET A 109 -2.66 -0.51 7.50
C MET A 109 -1.57 0.10 8.36
N GLN A 110 -1.31 -0.53 9.50
CA GLN A 110 -0.23 -0.18 10.41
C GLN A 110 0.92 -1.19 10.28
N PRO A 111 2.15 -0.81 10.62
CA PRO A 111 3.20 -1.78 10.88
C PRO A 111 2.78 -2.79 11.95
N LEU A 112 3.51 -3.91 12.09
CA LEU A 112 3.18 -4.97 13.03
C LEU A 112 3.03 -4.42 14.46
N SER A 113 1.97 -4.79 15.14
CA SER A 113 1.87 -4.67 16.59
C SER A 113 2.89 -5.60 17.28
N PHE A 114 3.20 -5.35 18.54
CA PHE A 114 4.11 -6.24 19.28
C PHE A 114 3.59 -7.68 19.33
N LYS A 115 2.27 -7.87 19.44
CA LYS A 115 1.66 -9.20 19.39
C LYS A 115 1.93 -9.89 18.06
N GLU A 116 1.67 -9.23 16.95
CA GLU A 116 1.91 -9.76 15.59
C GLU A 116 3.39 -10.04 15.34
N TYR A 117 4.29 -9.21 15.89
CA TYR A 117 5.73 -9.43 15.86
C TYR A 117 6.11 -10.73 16.60
N VAL A 118 5.59 -10.93 17.80
CA VAL A 118 5.83 -12.16 18.58
C VAL A 118 5.25 -13.38 17.89
N ASP A 119 4.04 -13.26 17.34
CA ASP A 119 3.39 -14.34 16.58
C ASP A 119 4.22 -14.71 15.33
N GLY A 120 4.79 -13.71 14.63
CA GLY A 120 5.62 -13.91 13.45
C GLY A 120 7.01 -14.49 13.73
N THR A 121 7.62 -14.13 14.87
CA THR A 121 8.95 -14.63 15.27
C THR A 121 8.90 -15.93 16.06
N GLY A 122 7.78 -16.25 16.69
CA GLY A 122 7.64 -17.37 17.61
C GLY A 122 8.37 -17.19 18.96
N GLU A 123 8.83 -15.98 19.28
CA GLU A 123 9.60 -15.68 20.51
C GLU A 123 8.71 -15.48 21.73
N TYR A 124 7.96 -16.52 22.13
CA TYR A 124 7.08 -16.46 23.29
C TYR A 124 7.79 -16.65 24.64
N ASP A 125 8.95 -17.31 24.65
CA ASP A 125 9.63 -17.71 25.89
C ASP A 125 10.30 -16.52 26.61
N ASN A 126 10.67 -15.46 25.89
CA ASN A 126 11.30 -14.27 26.44
C ASN A 126 10.74 -12.98 25.84
N LEU A 127 9.58 -12.59 26.34
CA LEU A 127 8.88 -11.39 25.87
C LEU A 127 9.68 -10.09 26.07
N GLN A 128 10.54 -10.02 27.10
CA GLN A 128 11.40 -8.84 27.30
C GLN A 128 12.45 -8.71 26.20
N LYS A 129 13.07 -9.81 25.80
CA LYS A 129 14.00 -9.83 24.66
C LYS A 129 13.26 -9.51 23.36
N ALA A 130 12.12 -10.17 23.14
CA ALA A 130 11.28 -9.91 21.96
C ALA A 130 10.87 -8.44 21.86
N TYR A 131 10.52 -7.80 22.98
CA TYR A 131 10.19 -6.38 22.99
C TYR A 131 11.39 -5.47 22.67
N ASN A 132 12.56 -5.78 23.23
CA ASN A 132 13.78 -5.04 22.90
C ASN A 132 14.15 -5.19 21.42
N ASP A 133 14.00 -6.38 20.86
CA ASP A 133 14.20 -6.61 19.42
C ASP A 133 13.16 -5.86 18.58
N TYR A 134 11.89 -5.87 18.97
CA TYR A 134 10.81 -5.14 18.31
C TYR A 134 11.08 -3.63 18.21
N ILE A 135 11.51 -2.99 19.29
CA ILE A 135 11.80 -1.55 19.28
C ILE A 135 13.10 -1.19 18.56
N THR A 136 14.07 -2.13 18.49
CA THR A 136 15.37 -1.91 17.82
C THR A 136 15.35 -2.28 16.34
N LYS A 137 14.65 -3.35 15.97
CA LYS A 137 14.61 -3.88 14.60
C LYS A 137 13.43 -3.32 13.78
N SER A 138 12.57 -2.53 14.42
CA SER A 138 11.35 -1.99 13.81
C SER A 138 10.20 -3.00 13.69
N SER A 139 9.02 -2.45 13.44
CA SER A 139 7.75 -3.18 13.30
C SER A 139 7.34 -3.41 11.83
N PHE A 140 8.22 -3.16 10.87
CA PHE A 140 7.94 -3.45 9.47
C PHE A 140 8.05 -4.96 9.20
N PRO A 141 7.04 -5.58 8.53
CA PRO A 141 7.02 -7.04 8.32
C PRO A 141 8.29 -7.59 7.68
N TYR A 142 8.86 -6.89 6.72
CA TYR A 142 10.06 -7.33 6.01
C TYR A 142 11.29 -7.48 6.92
N THR A 143 11.34 -6.78 8.06
CA THR A 143 12.44 -6.94 9.03
C THR A 143 12.47 -8.32 9.67
N LEU A 144 11.38 -9.08 9.65
CA LEU A 144 11.32 -10.46 10.13
C LEU A 144 12.06 -11.44 9.21
N GLU A 145 12.24 -11.08 7.95
CA GLU A 145 12.93 -11.91 6.93
C GLU A 145 14.45 -11.67 6.92
N LEU A 146 14.92 -10.61 7.62
CA LEU A 146 16.32 -10.23 7.67
C LEU A 146 17.08 -10.96 8.78
N ASN A 147 18.28 -11.44 8.48
CA ASN A 147 19.03 -12.31 9.37
C ASN A 147 20.00 -11.57 10.33
N THR A 148 20.44 -10.37 9.94
CA THR A 148 21.44 -9.62 10.67
C THR A 148 20.98 -8.21 10.99
N ASN A 149 21.50 -7.64 12.09
CA ASN A 149 21.22 -6.26 12.46
C ASN A 149 21.75 -5.26 11.41
N SER A 150 22.78 -5.61 10.66
CA SER A 150 23.27 -4.77 9.55
C SER A 150 22.24 -4.68 8.43
N GLU A 151 21.69 -5.82 8.00
CA GLU A 151 20.64 -5.86 6.97
C GLU A 151 19.40 -5.04 7.38
N VAL A 152 19.00 -5.15 8.66
CA VAL A 152 17.90 -4.36 9.21
C VAL A 152 18.23 -2.86 9.16
N SER A 153 19.44 -2.47 9.60
CA SER A 153 19.87 -1.08 9.59
C SER A 153 19.90 -0.50 8.16
N ASP A 154 20.46 -1.25 7.22
CA ASP A 154 20.55 -0.85 5.82
C ASP A 154 19.16 -0.69 5.18
N TYR A 155 18.27 -1.65 5.45
CA TYR A 155 16.87 -1.58 5.00
C TYR A 155 16.14 -0.36 5.56
N LEU A 156 16.22 -0.13 6.88
CA LEU A 156 15.55 1.00 7.53
C LEU A 156 16.12 2.34 7.06
N THR A 157 17.43 2.41 6.83
CA THR A 157 18.08 3.61 6.27
C THR A 157 17.58 3.88 4.84
N GLY A 158 17.49 2.85 4.01
CA GLY A 158 16.93 2.95 2.66
C GLY A 158 15.46 3.42 2.67
N LEU A 159 14.65 2.85 3.56
CA LEU A 159 13.25 3.21 3.73
C LEU A 159 13.09 4.66 4.21
N TYR A 160 13.87 5.07 5.22
CA TYR A 160 13.90 6.44 5.73
C TYR A 160 14.23 7.44 4.62
N ASN A 161 15.30 7.19 3.85
CA ASN A 161 15.70 8.06 2.75
C ASN A 161 14.61 8.15 1.68
N THR A 162 13.93 7.04 1.38
CA THR A 162 12.83 7.03 0.40
C THR A 162 11.65 7.87 0.89
N ILE A 163 11.20 7.67 2.12
CA ILE A 163 10.04 8.37 2.68
C ILE A 163 10.38 9.86 2.89
N VAL A 164 11.49 10.16 3.55
CA VAL A 164 11.85 11.53 3.92
C VAL A 164 12.26 12.33 2.71
N VAL A 165 13.18 11.80 1.91
CA VAL A 165 13.75 12.55 0.79
C VAL A 165 12.77 12.60 -0.38
N LYS A 166 12.22 11.45 -0.79
CA LYS A 166 11.40 11.39 -1.98
C LYS A 166 9.99 11.95 -1.73
N ASP A 167 9.32 11.54 -0.66
CA ASP A 167 7.92 11.92 -0.45
C ASP A 167 7.74 13.30 0.18
N ILE A 168 8.47 13.62 1.24
CA ILE A 168 8.29 14.90 1.93
C ILE A 168 8.86 16.05 1.10
N MET A 169 10.06 15.87 0.53
CA MET A 169 10.72 16.90 -0.27
C MET A 169 9.93 17.21 -1.55
N SER A 170 9.46 16.18 -2.26
CA SER A 170 8.70 16.36 -3.50
C SER A 170 7.38 17.09 -3.27
N ARG A 171 6.70 16.84 -2.16
CA ARG A 171 5.40 17.45 -1.82
C ARG A 171 5.48 18.88 -1.37
N LYS A 172 6.44 19.18 -0.50
CA LYS A 172 6.56 20.50 0.13
C LYS A 172 7.44 21.44 -0.66
N ARG A 173 8.07 20.97 -1.77
CA ARG A 173 9.06 21.74 -2.53
C ARG A 173 10.12 22.35 -1.60
N LEU A 174 10.52 21.57 -0.58
CA LEU A 174 11.50 22.01 0.39
C LEU A 174 12.87 22.04 -0.28
N PRO A 175 13.56 23.16 -0.26
CA PRO A 175 14.85 23.30 -0.96
C PRO A 175 16.00 22.65 -0.19
N ASP A 176 15.84 22.30 1.09
CA ASP A 176 16.93 21.91 1.98
C ASP A 176 16.63 20.60 2.73
N VAL A 177 17.28 19.51 2.29
CA VAL A 177 17.23 18.19 2.93
C VAL A 177 17.83 18.24 4.34
N MET A 178 18.95 18.97 4.52
CA MET A 178 19.64 19.02 5.81
C MET A 178 18.80 19.70 6.89
N MET A 179 18.04 20.72 6.51
CA MET A 179 17.11 21.38 7.41
C MET A 179 15.99 20.41 7.83
N LEU A 180 15.43 19.66 6.90
CA LEU A 180 14.40 18.65 7.19
C LEU A 180 14.91 17.57 8.13
N GLU A 181 16.10 17.02 7.86
CA GLU A 181 16.72 16.02 8.73
C GLU A 181 16.99 16.56 10.13
N SER A 182 17.42 17.82 10.24
CA SER A 182 17.66 18.48 11.54
C SER A 182 16.37 18.62 12.34
N VAL A 183 15.26 18.96 11.69
CA VAL A 183 13.94 19.06 12.31
C VAL A 183 13.45 17.69 12.77
N ILE A 184 13.61 16.65 11.95
CA ILE A 184 13.21 15.28 12.30
C ILE A 184 14.02 14.79 13.51
N ARG A 185 15.33 14.95 13.52
CA ARG A 185 16.19 14.59 14.67
C ARG A 185 15.78 15.34 15.93
N PHE A 186 15.62 16.66 15.82
CA PHE A 186 15.16 17.47 16.96
C PHE A 186 13.82 16.97 17.51
N THR A 187 12.88 16.62 16.65
CA THR A 187 11.59 16.11 17.07
C THR A 187 11.73 14.75 17.77
N ALA A 188 12.52 13.84 17.20
CA ALA A 188 12.74 12.51 17.77
C ALA A 188 13.45 12.57 19.15
N ASP A 189 14.38 13.51 19.33
CA ASP A 189 15.11 13.70 20.59
C ASP A 189 14.27 14.35 21.71
N ASN A 190 13.09 14.91 21.37
CA ASN A 190 12.22 15.67 22.30
C ASN A 190 10.82 15.04 22.49
N ILE A 191 10.61 13.80 22.07
CA ILE A 191 9.44 12.97 22.34
C ILE A 191 9.79 12.03 23.49
#